data_8c7830ada64d78d1aaa7952acd7043fd
#
_entry.id   8c7830ada64d78d1aaa7952acd7043fd
#
_cell.length_a   1.000
_cell.length_b   1.000
_cell.length_c   1.000
_cell.angle_alpha   90.00
_cell.angle_beta   90.00
_cell.angle_gamma   90.00
#
_symmetry.space_group_name_H-M   'P 1'
#
loop_
_entity.id
_entity.type
_entity.pdbx_description
1 polymer ?
#
loop_
_entity_poly.entity_id
_entity_poly.type
_entity_poly.pdbx_seq_one_letter_code
_entity_poly.pdbx_strand_id
1 'polypeptide(L)'
;MNRIEFSNMLKGKRASLDISKYKVSKDTGLTALQLNRIEDAANSYSMGNIFKYLGAIGCHIGLYKGKQSCVLNGINDFGIWVTKKRGQKISMYALAKQIGSNITTITRIETNQSAVGVDLFLKIVEAFGYELKIESV
;
A
#
# COMPACT_ATOMS: atom_id res chain seq x y z
N MET A 1 -2.92 -2.77 11.36
CA MET A 1 -1.96 -1.66 11.07
C MET A 1 -2.70 -0.45 10.59
N ASN A 2 -2.42 0.70 11.12
CA ASN A 2 -3.00 1.98 10.69
C ASN A 2 -1.99 2.79 9.88
N ARG A 3 -2.44 3.93 9.34
CA ARG A 3 -1.61 4.82 8.53
C ARG A 3 -0.35 5.31 9.26
N ILE A 4 -0.48 5.63 10.54
CA ILE A 4 0.65 6.13 11.35
C ILE A 4 1.72 5.05 11.48
N GLU A 5 1.33 3.82 11.81
CA GLU A 5 2.25 2.70 11.91
C GLU A 5 2.94 2.40 10.57
N PHE A 6 2.17 2.44 9.48
CA PHE A 6 2.70 2.23 8.14
C PHE A 6 3.72 3.31 7.74
N SER A 7 3.40 4.58 7.99
CA SER A 7 4.31 5.70 7.72
C SER A 7 5.59 5.61 8.55
N ASN A 8 5.48 5.19 9.81
CA ASN A 8 6.65 4.99 10.66
C ASN A 8 7.54 3.85 10.13
N MET A 9 6.94 2.79 9.59
CA MET A 9 7.71 1.71 8.95
C MET A 9 8.46 2.21 7.71
N LEU A 10 7.82 3.01 6.86
CA LEU A 10 8.45 3.61 5.68
C LEU A 10 9.63 4.48 6.07
N LYS A 11 9.41 5.42 6.98
CA LYS A 11 10.43 6.34 7.46
C LYS A 11 11.59 5.59 8.10
N GLY A 12 11.29 4.61 8.95
CA GLY A 12 12.31 3.79 9.61
C GLY A 12 13.13 2.98 8.63
N LYS A 13 12.49 2.41 7.61
CA LYS A 13 13.20 1.65 6.58
C LYS A 13 14.12 2.56 5.75
N ARG A 14 13.63 3.72 5.32
CA ARG A 14 14.44 4.70 4.61
C ARG A 14 15.66 5.11 5.43
N ALA A 15 15.45 5.46 6.70
CA ALA A 15 16.53 5.87 7.60
C ALA A 15 17.55 4.74 7.82
N SER A 16 17.08 3.49 7.99
CA SER A 16 17.96 2.33 8.17
C SER A 16 18.84 2.05 6.97
N LEU A 17 18.40 2.44 5.77
CA LEU A 17 19.15 2.30 4.52
C LEU A 17 20.02 3.52 4.23
N ASP A 18 20.02 4.51 5.13
CA ASP A 18 20.81 5.74 5.01
C ASP A 18 20.48 6.56 3.75
N ILE A 19 19.19 6.56 3.37
CA ILE A 19 18.70 7.29 2.20
C ILE A 19 17.97 8.55 2.67
N SER A 20 18.36 9.71 2.12
CA SER A 20 17.75 11.00 2.47
C SER A 20 16.40 11.20 1.77
N LYS A 21 15.53 12.04 2.35
CA LYS A 21 14.30 12.48 1.68
C LYS A 21 14.60 13.18 0.36
N TYR A 22 15.69 13.95 0.30
CA TYR A 22 16.12 14.62 -0.92
C TYR A 22 16.36 13.62 -2.06
N LYS A 23 17.05 12.52 -1.76
CA LYS A 23 17.30 11.47 -2.76
C LYS A 23 15.99 10.85 -3.24
N VAL A 24 15.06 10.56 -2.33
CA VAL A 24 13.74 10.03 -2.70
C VAL A 24 13.00 11.02 -3.60
N SER A 25 13.00 12.30 -3.25
CA SER A 25 12.39 13.36 -4.05
C SER A 25 12.98 13.40 -5.46
N LYS A 26 14.30 13.38 -5.55
CA LYS A 26 15.03 13.43 -6.83
C LYS A 26 14.70 12.22 -7.71
N ASP A 27 14.67 11.02 -7.12
CA ASP A 27 14.47 9.78 -7.87
C ASP A 27 13.00 9.56 -8.29
N THR A 28 12.04 10.09 -7.53
CA THR A 28 10.61 9.86 -7.76
C THR A 28 9.88 11.02 -8.41
N GLY A 29 10.40 12.23 -8.32
CA GLY A 29 9.69 13.45 -8.68
C GLY A 29 8.67 13.91 -7.64
N LEU A 30 8.54 13.22 -6.51
CA LEU A 30 7.69 13.67 -5.42
C LEU A 30 8.27 14.92 -4.77
N THR A 31 7.41 15.89 -4.47
CA THR A 31 7.85 17.14 -3.81
C THR A 31 8.18 16.88 -2.34
N ALA A 32 8.94 17.79 -1.74
CA ALA A 32 9.22 17.73 -0.30
C ALA A 32 7.93 17.70 0.53
N LEU A 33 6.91 18.47 0.11
CA LEU A 33 5.61 18.49 0.77
C LEU A 33 4.91 17.13 0.70
N GLN A 34 4.93 16.48 -0.46
CA GLN A 34 4.34 15.15 -0.63
C GLN A 34 5.06 14.11 0.23
N LEU A 35 6.39 14.15 0.29
CA LEU A 35 7.17 13.25 1.15
C LEU A 35 6.88 13.47 2.62
N ASN A 36 6.77 14.72 3.06
CA ASN A 36 6.42 15.05 4.44
C ASN A 36 5.03 14.52 4.79
N ARG A 37 4.05 14.65 3.90
CA ARG A 37 2.70 14.12 4.11
C ARG A 37 2.71 12.60 4.29
N ILE A 38 3.53 11.90 3.51
CA ILE A 38 3.68 10.45 3.63
C ILE A 38 4.30 10.09 4.99
N GLU A 39 5.41 10.73 5.36
CA GLU A 39 6.14 10.36 6.57
C GLU A 39 5.48 10.85 7.86
N ASP A 40 4.75 11.96 7.82
CA ASP A 40 4.04 12.51 8.98
C ASP A 40 2.66 11.87 9.20
N ALA A 41 2.10 11.24 8.18
CA ALA A 41 0.81 10.55 8.23
C ALA A 41 -0.35 11.41 8.74
N ALA A 42 -0.28 12.73 8.57
CA ALA A 42 -1.33 13.65 9.05
C ALA A 42 -2.66 13.43 8.31
N ASN A 43 -2.58 13.09 7.02
CA ASN A 43 -3.74 12.82 6.16
C ASN A 43 -3.46 11.58 5.31
N SER A 44 -4.52 11.02 4.70
CA SER A 44 -4.38 9.92 3.77
C SER A 44 -3.56 10.34 2.54
N TYR A 45 -2.84 9.39 1.97
CA TYR A 45 -2.03 9.58 0.77
C TYR A 45 -2.21 8.39 -0.18
N SER A 46 -1.81 8.58 -1.43
CA SER A 46 -1.97 7.59 -2.50
C SER A 46 -0.95 6.46 -2.39
N MET A 47 -1.41 5.22 -2.56
CA MET A 47 -0.52 4.06 -2.65
C MET A 47 0.36 4.11 -3.91
N GLY A 48 -0.09 4.77 -4.97
CA GLY A 48 0.76 4.99 -6.14
C GLY A 48 2.05 5.72 -5.79
N ASN A 49 1.96 6.76 -4.95
CA ASN A 49 3.12 7.49 -4.46
C ASN A 49 3.97 6.63 -3.51
N ILE A 50 3.34 5.77 -2.73
CA ILE A 50 4.06 4.84 -1.86
C ILE A 50 4.91 3.85 -2.67
N PHE A 51 4.38 3.30 -3.75
CA PHE A 51 5.16 2.40 -4.59
C PHE A 51 6.32 3.11 -5.28
N LYS A 52 6.17 4.39 -5.63
CA LYS A 52 7.29 5.21 -6.11
C LYS A 52 8.36 5.38 -5.02
N TYR A 53 7.92 5.71 -3.81
CA TYR A 53 8.79 5.85 -2.63
C TYR A 53 9.57 4.55 -2.39
N LEU A 54 8.88 3.42 -2.34
CA LEU A 54 9.49 2.12 -2.11
C LEU A 54 10.52 1.76 -3.20
N GLY A 55 10.19 2.02 -4.47
CA GLY A 55 11.12 1.82 -5.57
C GLY A 55 12.40 2.63 -5.41
N ALA A 56 12.30 3.88 -4.94
CA ALA A 56 13.45 4.75 -4.73
C ALA A 56 14.38 4.26 -3.61
N ILE A 57 13.85 3.54 -2.62
CA ILE A 57 14.66 2.97 -1.53
C ILE A 57 14.97 1.48 -1.72
N GLY A 58 14.65 0.92 -2.89
CA GLY A 58 14.95 -0.48 -3.21
C GLY A 58 14.15 -1.48 -2.41
N CYS A 59 12.89 -1.17 -2.11
CA CYS A 59 12.02 -2.01 -1.28
C CYS A 59 10.73 -2.37 -1.98
N HIS A 60 10.04 -3.35 -1.44
CA HIS A 60 8.70 -3.75 -1.85
C HIS A 60 7.83 -4.03 -0.62
N ILE A 61 6.55 -4.26 -0.84
CA ILE A 61 5.63 -4.71 0.20
C ILE A 61 5.48 -6.22 0.11
N GLY A 62 5.71 -6.91 1.23
CA GLY A 62 5.41 -8.32 1.39
C GLY A 62 4.14 -8.51 2.20
N LEU A 63 3.24 -9.39 1.75
CA LEU A 63 2.03 -9.77 2.45
C LEU A 63 2.12 -11.23 2.86
N TYR A 64 1.85 -11.53 4.12
CA TYR A 64 2.06 -12.85 4.70
C TYR A 64 0.84 -13.31 5.50
N LYS A 65 0.45 -14.56 5.28
CA LYS A 65 -0.60 -15.24 6.05
C LYS A 65 -0.25 -16.72 6.19
N GLY A 66 0.28 -17.13 7.33
CA GLY A 66 0.80 -18.47 7.52
C GLY A 66 1.90 -18.77 6.50
N LYS A 67 1.69 -19.80 5.68
CA LYS A 67 2.64 -20.18 4.61
C LYS A 67 2.41 -19.42 3.30
N GLN A 68 1.33 -18.64 3.20
CA GLN A 68 1.02 -17.86 2.01
C GLN A 68 1.78 -16.54 2.03
N SER A 69 2.32 -16.17 0.90
CA SER A 69 3.01 -14.89 0.74
C SER A 69 2.78 -14.30 -0.64
N CYS A 70 2.87 -12.98 -0.73
CA CYS A 70 2.77 -12.25 -1.98
C CYS A 70 3.64 -11.01 -1.90
N VAL A 71 4.30 -10.68 -3.02
CA VAL A 71 5.09 -9.46 -3.16
C VAL A 71 4.34 -8.48 -4.04
N LEU A 72 4.22 -7.23 -3.56
CA LEU A 72 3.62 -6.14 -4.32
C LEU A 72 4.72 -5.15 -4.70
N ASN A 73 4.93 -4.96 -6.01
CA ASN A 73 5.89 -4.00 -6.56
C ASN A 73 5.20 -2.74 -7.11
N GLY A 74 3.88 -2.76 -7.23
CA GLY A 74 3.12 -1.65 -7.76
C GLY A 74 1.63 -1.82 -7.50
N ILE A 75 0.86 -0.79 -7.86
CA ILE A 75 -0.58 -0.78 -7.62
C ILE A 75 -1.32 -1.84 -8.45
N ASN A 76 -0.80 -2.19 -9.64
CA ASN A 76 -1.38 -3.25 -10.46
C ASN A 76 -1.33 -4.60 -9.74
N ASP A 77 -0.24 -4.88 -9.06
CA ASP A 77 -0.09 -6.12 -8.28
C ASP A 77 -1.15 -6.21 -7.20
N PHE A 78 -1.49 -5.08 -6.58
CA PHE A 78 -2.52 -5.03 -5.55
C PHE A 78 -3.90 -5.38 -6.12
N GLY A 79 -4.29 -4.80 -7.25
CA GLY A 79 -5.57 -5.11 -7.91
C GLY A 79 -5.68 -6.60 -8.25
N ILE A 80 -4.62 -7.18 -8.81
CA ILE A 80 -4.56 -8.60 -9.15
C ILE A 80 -4.69 -9.46 -7.87
N TRP A 81 -3.97 -9.08 -6.82
CA TRP A 81 -4.01 -9.78 -5.54
C TRP A 81 -5.40 -9.73 -4.91
N VAL A 82 -6.07 -8.57 -4.92
CA VAL A 82 -7.44 -8.42 -4.38
C VAL A 82 -8.41 -9.31 -5.16
N THR A 83 -8.35 -9.29 -6.48
CA THR A 83 -9.19 -10.13 -7.33
C THR A 83 -9.02 -11.61 -6.99
N LYS A 84 -7.77 -12.05 -6.85
CA LYS A 84 -7.45 -13.45 -6.55
C LYS A 84 -7.92 -13.86 -5.16
N LYS A 85 -7.70 -13.01 -4.14
CA LYS A 85 -8.07 -13.32 -2.76
C LYS A 85 -9.58 -13.27 -2.53
N ARG A 86 -10.24 -12.30 -3.16
CA ARG A 86 -11.69 -12.25 -3.13
C ARG A 86 -12.27 -13.47 -3.84
N GLY A 87 -11.88 -13.70 -5.08
CA GLY A 87 -12.24 -14.88 -5.87
C GLY A 87 -13.69 -15.30 -5.70
N GLN A 88 -13.91 -16.57 -5.37
CA GLN A 88 -15.23 -17.12 -5.09
C GLN A 88 -15.59 -17.16 -3.60
N LYS A 89 -14.68 -16.69 -2.73
CA LYS A 89 -14.84 -16.78 -1.27
C LYS A 89 -15.70 -15.67 -0.70
N ILE A 90 -15.60 -14.47 -1.28
CA ILE A 90 -16.31 -13.30 -0.79
C ILE A 90 -16.74 -12.43 -1.98
N SER A 91 -17.98 -11.93 -1.95
CA SER A 91 -18.49 -11.06 -2.99
C SER A 91 -17.90 -9.65 -2.87
N MET A 92 -17.95 -8.87 -3.96
CA MET A 92 -17.58 -7.45 -3.92
C MET A 92 -18.42 -6.69 -2.89
N TYR A 93 -19.71 -7.00 -2.80
CA TYR A 93 -20.61 -6.39 -1.82
C TYR A 93 -20.15 -6.67 -0.40
N ALA A 94 -19.85 -7.94 -0.08
CA ALA A 94 -19.42 -8.33 1.26
C ALA A 94 -18.09 -7.68 1.65
N LEU A 95 -17.13 -7.64 0.72
CA LEU A 95 -15.85 -6.96 0.96
C LEU A 95 -16.06 -5.47 1.17
N ALA A 96 -16.84 -4.82 0.31
CA ALA A 96 -17.13 -3.39 0.42
C ALA A 96 -17.78 -3.05 1.77
N LYS A 97 -18.72 -3.86 2.21
CA LYS A 97 -19.38 -3.69 3.51
C LYS A 97 -18.38 -3.83 4.66
N GLN A 98 -17.50 -4.81 4.61
CA GLN A 98 -16.52 -5.08 5.64
C GLN A 98 -15.52 -3.94 5.82
N ILE A 99 -15.12 -3.30 4.73
CA ILE A 99 -14.14 -2.19 4.76
C ILE A 99 -14.78 -0.80 4.79
N GLY A 100 -16.12 -0.72 4.86
CA GLY A 100 -16.84 0.55 4.89
C GLY A 100 -16.80 1.33 3.58
N SER A 101 -16.84 0.62 2.44
CA SER A 101 -16.78 1.21 1.10
C SER A 101 -17.95 0.71 0.25
N ASN A 102 -17.83 0.77 -1.07
CA ASN A 102 -18.88 0.37 -2.01
C ASN A 102 -18.32 -0.50 -3.13
N ILE A 103 -19.22 -1.16 -3.87
CA ILE A 103 -18.86 -2.07 -4.97
C ILE A 103 -18.07 -1.36 -6.06
N THR A 104 -18.42 -0.13 -6.41
CA THR A 104 -17.72 0.65 -7.42
C THR A 104 -16.25 0.81 -7.07
N THR A 105 -15.94 1.10 -5.80
CA THR A 105 -14.56 1.23 -5.34
C THR A 105 -13.80 -0.10 -5.49
N ILE A 106 -14.41 -1.23 -5.11
CA ILE A 106 -13.78 -2.53 -5.27
C ILE A 106 -13.51 -2.85 -6.75
N THR A 107 -14.49 -2.60 -7.61
CA THR A 107 -14.34 -2.80 -9.05
C THR A 107 -13.18 -1.98 -9.62
N ARG A 108 -13.07 -0.72 -9.23
CA ARG A 108 -11.98 0.17 -9.68
C ARG A 108 -10.61 -0.30 -9.20
N ILE A 109 -10.52 -0.82 -7.98
CA ILE A 109 -9.27 -1.39 -7.46
C ILE A 109 -8.88 -2.62 -8.29
N GLU A 110 -9.81 -3.56 -8.50
CA GLU A 110 -9.53 -4.80 -9.22
C GLU A 110 -9.20 -4.58 -10.70
N THR A 111 -9.75 -3.55 -11.30
CA THR A 111 -9.49 -3.19 -12.70
C THR A 111 -8.43 -2.09 -12.85
N ASN A 112 -7.83 -1.64 -11.77
CA ASN A 112 -6.78 -0.63 -11.73
C ASN A 112 -7.22 0.71 -12.36
N GLN A 113 -8.47 1.12 -12.13
CA GLN A 113 -9.04 2.34 -12.72
C GLN A 113 -9.03 3.56 -11.80
N SER A 114 -8.60 3.42 -10.55
CA SER A 114 -8.53 4.54 -9.62
C SER A 114 -7.35 4.45 -8.69
N ALA A 115 -6.96 5.62 -8.16
CA ALA A 115 -5.97 5.68 -7.10
C ALA A 115 -6.52 5.03 -5.82
N VAL A 116 -5.69 4.26 -5.14
CA VAL A 116 -6.02 3.65 -3.86
C VAL A 116 -5.30 4.42 -2.77
N GLY A 117 -6.06 4.94 -1.80
CA GLY A 117 -5.50 5.59 -0.62
C GLY A 117 -4.93 4.55 0.37
N VAL A 118 -3.99 4.99 1.19
CA VAL A 118 -3.33 4.12 2.17
C VAL A 118 -4.31 3.51 3.17
N ASP A 119 -5.29 4.28 3.64
CA ASP A 119 -6.24 3.78 4.62
C ASP A 119 -7.08 2.62 4.08
N LEU A 120 -7.55 2.75 2.85
CA LEU A 120 -8.32 1.70 2.18
C LEU A 120 -7.46 0.47 1.90
N PHE A 121 -6.23 0.69 1.43
CA PHE A 121 -5.26 -0.38 1.20
C PHE A 121 -5.05 -1.22 2.46
N LEU A 122 -4.79 -0.56 3.59
CA LEU A 122 -4.54 -1.25 4.86
C LEU A 122 -5.79 -2.00 5.36
N LYS A 123 -6.98 -1.43 5.19
CA LYS A 123 -8.23 -2.10 5.54
C LYS A 123 -8.45 -3.38 4.74
N ILE A 124 -8.15 -3.35 3.44
CA ILE A 124 -8.32 -4.53 2.58
C ILE A 124 -7.32 -5.63 2.98
N VAL A 125 -6.06 -5.27 3.20
CA VAL A 125 -5.04 -6.23 3.65
C VAL A 125 -5.46 -6.89 4.97
N GLU A 126 -5.93 -6.10 5.92
CA GLU A 126 -6.40 -6.59 7.21
C GLU A 126 -7.66 -7.45 7.06
N ALA A 127 -8.60 -7.07 6.20
CA ALA A 127 -9.82 -7.83 5.95
C ALA A 127 -9.53 -9.26 5.48
N PHE A 128 -8.47 -9.46 4.70
CA PHE A 128 -8.04 -10.78 4.27
C PHE A 128 -7.13 -11.49 5.29
N GLY A 129 -6.79 -10.83 6.39
CA GLY A 129 -6.00 -11.41 7.48
C GLY A 129 -4.52 -11.51 7.20
N TYR A 130 -3.99 -10.68 6.31
CA TYR A 130 -2.56 -10.67 5.97
C TYR A 130 -1.77 -9.70 6.84
N GLU A 131 -0.54 -10.07 7.17
CA GLU A 131 0.45 -9.22 7.79
C GLU A 131 1.28 -8.55 6.68
N LEU A 132 1.59 -7.26 6.87
CA LEU A 132 2.33 -6.45 5.90
C LEU A 132 3.74 -6.18 6.40
N LYS A 133 4.73 -6.34 5.51
CA LYS A 133 6.12 -5.98 5.77
C LYS A 133 6.68 -5.15 4.63
N ILE A 134 7.57 -4.22 4.94
CA ILE A 134 8.37 -3.48 3.96
C ILE A 134 9.74 -4.14 3.93
N GLU A 135 10.12 -4.65 2.76
CA GLU A 135 11.30 -5.49 2.61
C GLU A 135 12.21 -4.97 1.52
N SER A 136 13.52 -5.12 1.72
CA SER A 136 14.50 -4.85 0.65
C SER A 136 14.36 -5.88 -0.46
N VAL A 137 14.44 -5.40 -1.68
CA VAL A 137 14.40 -6.24 -2.88
C VAL A 137 15.64 -7.13 -2.98
#